data_240573f13c19f7e420ffcca1a4effc7e
#
_entry.id   240573f13c19f7e420ffcca1a4effc7e
#
_cell.length_a   1.000
_cell.length_b   1.000
_cell.length_c   1.000
_cell.angle_alpha   90.00
_cell.angle_beta   90.00
_cell.angle_gamma   90.00
#
_symmetry.space_group_name_H-M   'P 1'
#
loop_
_entity.id
_entity.type
_entity.pdbx_description
1 polymer ?
#
loop_
_entity_poly.entity_id
_entity_poly.type
_entity_poly.pdbx_seq_one_letter_code
_entity_poly.pdbx_strand_id
1 'polypeptide(L)'
;MSCCNVSDQRPEAHDLAKRINVEDKRLINCKAVDVNQLMPLKYDWAWEHYLNGCKNHWMPDEVSMQKDIELWKSNKLTADERRVIMRNLGFFSTAESLVGNNIVLAIFNHVTNPECRQYLLRQAFEEAIHTHTFHYICESLSLDEREIFNMYHEVNSISDKDNFEMKLTSD
;
A
#
# COMPACT_ATOMS: atom_id res chain seq x y z
N MET A 1 32.24 14.66 -7.85
CA MET A 1 31.22 13.74 -8.39
C MET A 1 31.63 12.32 -7.99
N SER A 2 31.17 11.85 -6.87
CA SER A 2 31.45 10.49 -6.40
C SER A 2 30.22 9.64 -6.74
N CYS A 3 30.33 8.80 -7.75
CA CYS A 3 29.31 7.81 -8.08
C CYS A 3 29.25 6.80 -6.94
N CYS A 4 28.07 6.66 -6.34
CA CYS A 4 27.79 5.67 -5.31
C CYS A 4 28.05 4.28 -5.88
N ASN A 5 29.13 3.63 -5.44
CA ASN A 5 29.25 2.18 -5.55
C ASN A 5 28.30 1.54 -4.56
N VAL A 6 27.10 1.24 -5.02
CA VAL A 6 26.19 0.34 -4.31
C VAL A 6 26.76 -1.05 -4.53
N SER A 7 27.48 -1.58 -3.54
CA SER A 7 27.79 -3.00 -3.50
C SER A 7 26.45 -3.75 -3.38
N ASP A 8 26.09 -4.45 -4.42
CA ASP A 8 24.95 -5.37 -4.49
C ASP A 8 25.22 -6.57 -3.55
N GLN A 9 25.09 -6.34 -2.24
CA GLN A 9 25.06 -7.42 -1.26
C GLN A 9 23.61 -7.86 -1.13
N ARG A 10 23.18 -8.74 -2.05
CA ARG A 10 21.96 -9.51 -1.83
C ARG A 10 22.19 -10.40 -0.61
N PRO A 11 21.32 -10.32 0.41
CA PRO A 11 21.41 -11.22 1.55
C PRO A 11 21.27 -12.66 1.05
N GLU A 12 22.15 -13.54 1.49
CA GLU A 12 22.07 -14.97 1.18
C GLU A 12 20.72 -15.53 1.64
N ALA A 13 20.15 -16.45 0.89
CA ALA A 13 18.82 -17.05 1.10
C ALA A 13 18.60 -17.61 2.53
N HIS A 14 19.66 -17.81 3.29
CA HIS A 14 19.61 -18.29 4.69
C HIS A 14 19.22 -17.23 5.71
N ASP A 15 19.35 -15.95 5.37
CA ASP A 15 19.00 -14.82 6.27
C ASP A 15 17.52 -14.42 6.22
N LEU A 16 16.78 -14.92 5.23
CA LEU A 16 15.35 -14.64 5.07
C LEU A 16 14.46 -15.28 6.16
N ALA A 17 15.01 -16.18 6.96
CA ALA A 17 14.28 -16.85 8.04
C ALA A 17 14.45 -16.16 9.41
N LYS A 18 15.32 -15.16 9.53
CA LYS A 18 15.52 -14.43 10.78
C LYS A 18 14.51 -13.29 10.86
N ARG A 19 13.93 -13.15 12.05
CA ARG A 19 13.09 -12.00 12.39
C ARG A 19 13.84 -10.71 12.08
N ILE A 20 13.21 -9.83 11.32
CA ILE A 20 13.77 -8.55 10.94
C ILE A 20 14.06 -7.73 12.22
N ASN A 21 15.29 -7.28 12.38
CA ASN A 21 15.61 -6.34 13.41
C ASN A 21 15.12 -4.95 12.99
N VAL A 22 14.18 -4.37 13.74
CA VAL A 22 13.57 -3.07 13.49
C VAL A 22 14.61 -1.95 13.36
N GLU A 23 15.74 -2.07 14.06
CA GLU A 23 16.81 -1.08 13.98
C GLU A 23 17.58 -1.11 12.66
N ASP A 24 17.62 -2.25 12.00
CA ASP A 24 18.34 -2.44 10.75
C ASP A 24 17.49 -2.14 9.51
N LYS A 25 16.16 -2.29 9.62
CA LYS A 25 15.22 -2.03 8.53
C LYS A 25 14.45 -0.73 8.76
N ARG A 26 14.95 0.33 8.18
CA ARG A 26 14.26 1.64 8.13
C ARG A 26 13.69 1.84 6.73
N LEU A 27 12.58 2.55 6.63
CA LEU A 27 11.99 2.97 5.34
C LEU A 27 13.02 3.68 4.47
N ILE A 28 13.86 4.49 5.11
CA ILE A 28 14.98 5.18 4.45
C ILE A 28 16.23 4.88 5.26
N ASN A 29 17.21 4.25 4.62
CA ASN A 29 18.51 4.06 5.22
C ASN A 29 19.35 5.33 5.06
N CYS A 30 19.19 6.27 5.97
CA CYS A 30 19.91 7.54 5.98
C CYS A 30 21.43 7.38 6.17
N LYS A 31 21.94 6.19 6.50
CA LYS A 31 23.37 5.91 6.58
C LYS A 31 23.99 5.59 5.22
N ALA A 32 23.17 5.04 4.31
CA ALA A 32 23.63 4.56 3.01
C ALA A 32 23.31 5.53 1.86
N VAL A 33 22.26 6.35 2.02
CA VAL A 33 21.80 7.27 0.96
C VAL A 33 21.61 8.66 1.53
N ASP A 34 22.37 9.63 1.00
CA ASP A 34 22.13 11.04 1.30
C ASP A 34 21.12 11.60 0.28
N VAL A 35 19.85 11.47 0.61
CA VAL A 35 18.74 12.01 -0.19
C VAL A 35 18.40 13.46 0.13
N ASN A 36 19.07 14.07 1.14
CA ASN A 36 18.84 15.46 1.53
C ASN A 36 19.15 16.45 0.39
N GLN A 37 20.12 16.10 -0.44
CA GLN A 37 20.53 16.94 -1.58
C GLN A 37 19.45 17.05 -2.67
N LEU A 38 18.46 16.17 -2.68
CA LEU A 38 17.36 16.19 -3.66
C LEU A 38 16.19 17.04 -3.20
N MET A 39 16.17 17.45 -1.93
CA MET A 39 15.06 18.20 -1.37
C MET A 39 15.23 19.70 -1.56
N PRO A 40 14.25 20.41 -2.12
CA PRO A 40 14.29 21.86 -2.19
C PRO A 40 14.41 22.50 -0.80
N LEU A 41 15.30 23.47 -0.63
CA LEU A 41 15.61 24.14 0.65
C LEU A 41 14.35 24.63 1.40
N LYS A 42 13.35 25.11 0.67
CA LYS A 42 12.08 25.57 1.27
C LYS A 42 11.28 24.48 2.00
N TYR A 43 11.61 23.21 1.78
CA TYR A 43 10.93 22.06 2.36
C TYR A 43 11.79 21.24 3.34
N ASP A 44 12.99 21.73 3.68
CA ASP A 44 13.90 21.03 4.60
C ASP A 44 13.23 20.65 5.90
N TRP A 45 12.44 21.54 6.49
CA TRP A 45 11.71 21.30 7.72
C TRP A 45 10.72 20.12 7.61
N ALA A 46 10.01 20.02 6.49
CA ALA A 46 9.06 18.94 6.25
C ALA A 46 9.81 17.61 6.03
N TRP A 47 10.93 17.67 5.34
CA TRP A 47 11.77 16.51 5.10
C TRP A 47 12.42 15.98 6.37
N GLU A 48 12.93 16.86 7.24
CA GLU A 48 13.43 16.45 8.56
C GLU A 48 12.34 15.80 9.41
N HIS A 49 11.14 16.35 9.39
CA HIS A 49 10.01 15.78 10.11
C HIS A 49 9.65 14.38 9.62
N TYR A 50 9.62 14.18 8.31
CA TYR A 50 9.41 12.88 7.68
C TYR A 50 10.51 11.89 8.05
N LEU A 51 11.78 12.26 7.96
CA LEU A 51 12.90 11.39 8.33
C LEU A 51 12.86 10.98 9.80
N ASN A 52 12.49 11.90 10.70
CA ASN A 52 12.33 11.60 12.12
C ASN A 52 11.18 10.61 12.36
N GLY A 53 10.07 10.72 11.64
CA GLY A 53 9.00 9.75 11.66
C GLY A 53 9.44 8.37 11.17
N CYS A 54 10.21 8.32 10.08
CA CYS A 54 10.74 7.07 9.51
C CYS A 54 11.74 6.36 10.42
N LYS A 55 12.50 7.10 11.25
CA LYS A 55 13.46 6.50 12.20
C LYS A 55 12.80 5.57 13.22
N ASN A 56 11.57 5.87 13.58
CA ASN A 56 10.80 5.11 14.55
C ASN A 56 9.77 4.17 13.89
N HIS A 57 9.80 4.09 12.55
CA HIS A 57 8.87 3.23 11.83
C HIS A 57 9.17 1.77 12.11
N TRP A 58 8.18 1.07 12.65
CA TRP A 58 8.24 -0.37 12.84
C TRP A 58 7.74 -1.08 11.58
N MET A 59 8.56 -1.96 11.06
CA MET A 59 8.17 -2.83 9.94
C MET A 59 7.72 -4.17 10.51
N PRO A 60 6.52 -4.66 10.17
CA PRO A 60 6.10 -6.01 10.54
C PRO A 60 6.98 -7.07 9.87
N ASP A 61 6.78 -8.33 10.23
CA ASP A 61 7.42 -9.46 9.55
C ASP A 61 7.23 -9.37 8.03
N GLU A 62 8.21 -9.84 7.28
CA GLU A 62 8.13 -9.82 5.83
C GLU A 62 6.89 -10.56 5.34
N VAL A 63 6.12 -9.91 4.46
CA VAL A 63 5.00 -10.54 3.79
C VAL A 63 5.52 -11.70 2.95
N SER A 64 4.97 -12.87 3.16
CA SER A 64 5.29 -14.07 2.38
C SER A 64 4.01 -14.65 1.80
N MET A 65 3.73 -14.31 0.54
CA MET A 65 2.54 -14.77 -0.15
C MET A 65 2.46 -16.31 -0.19
N GLN A 66 3.59 -16.99 -0.28
CA GLN A 66 3.62 -18.45 -0.26
C GLN A 66 3.10 -19.02 1.07
N LYS A 67 3.51 -18.45 2.20
CA LYS A 67 3.01 -18.85 3.53
C LYS A 67 1.53 -18.55 3.69
N ASP A 68 1.08 -17.44 3.15
CA ASP A 68 -0.33 -17.03 3.20
C ASP A 68 -1.21 -17.96 2.36
N ILE A 69 -0.74 -18.36 1.17
CA ILE A 69 -1.41 -19.37 0.32
C ILE A 69 -1.48 -20.73 1.04
N GLU A 70 -0.39 -21.16 1.67
CA GLU A 70 -0.36 -22.41 2.44
C GLU A 70 -1.33 -22.36 3.63
N LEU A 71 -1.38 -21.24 4.36
CA LEU A 71 -2.32 -21.01 5.44
C LEU A 71 -3.76 -21.03 4.94
N TRP A 72 -4.04 -20.34 3.83
CA TRP A 72 -5.36 -20.31 3.20
C TRP A 72 -5.84 -21.69 2.77
N LYS A 73 -4.96 -22.49 2.17
CA LYS A 73 -5.26 -23.87 1.76
C LYS A 73 -5.36 -24.86 2.93
N SER A 74 -4.84 -24.50 4.09
CA SER A 74 -4.91 -25.32 5.28
C SER A 74 -6.27 -25.24 5.96
N ASN A 75 -6.56 -26.18 6.88
CA ASN A 75 -7.75 -26.12 7.73
C ASN A 75 -7.52 -25.33 9.03
N LYS A 76 -6.47 -24.49 9.09
CA LYS A 76 -6.14 -23.73 10.30
C LYS A 76 -6.99 -22.48 10.48
N LEU A 77 -7.46 -21.89 9.38
CA LEU A 77 -8.37 -20.74 9.43
C LEU A 77 -9.81 -21.18 9.63
N THR A 78 -10.47 -20.57 10.58
CA THR A 78 -11.90 -20.74 10.82
C THR A 78 -12.73 -20.14 9.68
N ALA A 79 -14.00 -20.53 9.59
CA ALA A 79 -14.93 -19.94 8.62
C ALA A 79 -15.11 -18.43 8.82
N ASP A 80 -15.06 -17.94 10.06
CA ASP A 80 -15.18 -16.52 10.38
C ASP A 80 -13.94 -15.73 9.95
N GLU A 81 -12.75 -16.25 10.19
CA GLU A 81 -11.51 -15.62 9.72
C GLU A 81 -11.47 -15.52 8.19
N ARG A 82 -11.83 -16.60 7.49
CA ARG A 82 -11.95 -16.60 6.03
C ARG A 82 -12.96 -15.55 5.55
N ARG A 83 -14.11 -15.49 6.19
CA ARG A 83 -15.15 -14.51 5.87
C ARG A 83 -14.67 -13.07 6.08
N VAL A 84 -13.93 -12.81 7.15
CA VAL A 84 -13.34 -11.49 7.41
C VAL A 84 -12.34 -11.11 6.32
N ILE A 85 -11.45 -12.03 5.92
CA ILE A 85 -10.48 -11.80 4.85
C ILE A 85 -11.19 -11.49 3.52
N MET A 86 -12.15 -12.33 3.11
CA MET A 86 -12.89 -12.15 1.87
C MET A 86 -13.65 -10.81 1.83
N ARG A 87 -14.29 -10.42 2.92
CA ARG A 87 -15.02 -9.14 3.00
C ARG A 87 -14.09 -7.92 2.94
N ASN A 88 -12.91 -8.00 3.55
CA ASN A 88 -11.91 -6.95 3.42
C ASN A 88 -11.41 -6.84 1.98
N LEU A 89 -11.11 -7.94 1.32
CA LEU A 89 -10.72 -7.94 -0.09
C LEU A 89 -11.84 -7.36 -0.96
N GLY A 90 -13.10 -7.73 -0.72
CA GLY A 90 -14.26 -7.20 -1.44
C GLY A 90 -14.47 -5.71 -1.25
N PHE A 91 -14.17 -5.15 -0.08
CA PHE A 91 -14.22 -3.71 0.16
C PHE A 91 -13.05 -2.98 -0.51
N PHE A 92 -11.81 -3.37 -0.20
CA PHE A 92 -10.64 -2.65 -0.68
C PHE A 92 -10.47 -2.71 -2.19
N SER A 93 -10.82 -3.83 -2.84
CA SER A 93 -10.74 -3.94 -4.29
C SER A 93 -11.59 -2.90 -5.05
N THR A 94 -12.66 -2.41 -4.42
CA THR A 94 -13.53 -1.35 -4.97
C THR A 94 -13.10 0.03 -4.49
N ALA A 95 -12.86 0.18 -3.19
CA ALA A 95 -12.53 1.46 -2.56
C ALA A 95 -11.28 2.12 -3.17
N GLU A 96 -10.20 1.38 -3.38
CA GLU A 96 -8.96 1.91 -3.96
C GLU A 96 -9.18 2.47 -5.38
N SER A 97 -10.01 1.81 -6.17
CA SER A 97 -10.38 2.30 -7.50
C SER A 97 -11.20 3.60 -7.43
N LEU A 98 -12.13 3.70 -6.47
CA LEU A 98 -12.91 4.91 -6.25
C LEU A 98 -12.03 6.07 -5.81
N VAL A 99 -11.11 5.84 -4.88
CA VAL A 99 -10.15 6.85 -4.40
C VAL A 99 -9.28 7.34 -5.54
N GLY A 100 -8.69 6.43 -6.33
CA GLY A 100 -7.88 6.79 -7.49
C GLY A 100 -8.66 7.66 -8.50
N ASN A 101 -9.89 7.28 -8.82
CA ASN A 101 -10.76 8.06 -9.69
C ASN A 101 -11.08 9.45 -9.10
N ASN A 102 -11.40 9.54 -7.83
CA ASN A 102 -11.70 10.80 -7.16
C ASN A 102 -10.50 11.76 -7.20
N ILE A 103 -9.30 11.26 -6.93
CA ILE A 103 -8.06 12.06 -7.00
C ILE A 103 -7.91 12.68 -8.39
N VAL A 104 -8.06 11.89 -9.45
CA VAL A 104 -7.80 12.33 -10.82
C VAL A 104 -8.93 13.17 -11.40
N LEU A 105 -10.19 12.76 -11.20
CA LEU A 105 -11.34 13.36 -11.87
C LEU A 105 -11.94 14.54 -11.11
N ALA A 106 -11.86 14.54 -9.78
CA ALA A 106 -12.42 15.57 -8.95
C ALA A 106 -11.33 16.47 -8.34
N ILE A 107 -10.56 15.99 -7.38
CA ILE A 107 -9.64 16.81 -6.57
C ILE A 107 -8.59 17.51 -7.43
N PHE A 108 -8.02 16.82 -8.42
CA PHE A 108 -6.93 17.34 -9.24
C PHE A 108 -7.28 18.62 -9.97
N ASN A 109 -8.55 18.81 -10.35
CA ASN A 109 -9.01 19.98 -11.06
C ASN A 109 -9.04 21.24 -10.18
N HIS A 110 -9.16 21.09 -8.86
CA HIS A 110 -9.23 22.20 -7.91
C HIS A 110 -7.86 22.62 -7.37
N VAL A 111 -6.85 21.80 -7.56
CA VAL A 111 -5.48 22.06 -7.08
C VAL A 111 -4.66 22.70 -8.18
N THR A 112 -4.21 23.93 -7.95
CA THR A 112 -3.42 24.71 -8.92
C THR A 112 -1.92 24.71 -8.63
N ASN A 113 -1.51 24.41 -7.39
CA ASN A 113 -0.10 24.35 -7.02
C ASN A 113 0.60 23.14 -7.70
N PRO A 114 1.70 23.38 -8.45
CA PRO A 114 2.37 22.31 -9.22
C PRO A 114 2.90 21.17 -8.35
N GLU A 115 3.47 21.47 -7.19
CA GLU A 115 4.02 20.45 -6.30
C GLU A 115 2.91 19.57 -5.71
N CYS A 116 1.79 20.18 -5.32
CA CYS A 116 0.63 19.44 -4.85
C CYS A 116 0.04 18.55 -5.96
N ARG A 117 0.02 19.01 -7.20
CA ARG A 117 -0.43 18.21 -8.34
C ARG A 117 0.48 17.00 -8.59
N GLN A 118 1.80 17.19 -8.47
CA GLN A 118 2.74 16.06 -8.55
C GLN A 118 2.48 15.03 -7.47
N TYR A 119 2.21 15.48 -6.24
CA TYR A 119 1.86 14.59 -5.14
C TYR A 119 0.57 13.81 -5.42
N LEU A 120 -0.49 14.47 -5.88
CA LEU A 120 -1.76 13.82 -6.19
C LEU A 120 -1.63 12.78 -7.31
N LEU A 121 -0.82 13.06 -8.34
CA LEU A 121 -0.52 12.07 -9.39
C LEU A 121 0.23 10.87 -8.84
N ARG A 122 1.17 11.08 -7.93
CA ARG A 122 1.88 10.00 -7.27
C ARG A 122 0.92 9.18 -6.41
N GLN A 123 0.05 9.82 -5.64
CA GLN A 123 -0.96 9.15 -4.84
C GLN A 123 -1.90 8.31 -5.72
N ALA A 124 -2.44 8.86 -6.80
CA ALA A 124 -3.28 8.11 -7.73
C ALA A 124 -2.56 6.88 -8.33
N PHE A 125 -1.25 6.98 -8.59
CA PHE A 125 -0.45 5.85 -9.01
C PHE A 125 -0.34 4.77 -7.91
N GLU A 126 -0.17 5.14 -6.65
CA GLU A 126 -0.15 4.18 -5.54
C GLU A 126 -1.50 3.46 -5.40
N GLU A 127 -2.63 4.17 -5.55
CA GLU A 127 -3.97 3.55 -5.53
C GLU A 127 -4.13 2.51 -6.65
N ALA A 128 -3.54 2.76 -7.83
CA ALA A 128 -3.53 1.77 -8.91
C ALA A 128 -2.69 0.53 -8.55
N ILE A 129 -1.57 0.70 -7.83
CA ILE A 129 -0.76 -0.41 -7.32
C ILE A 129 -1.53 -1.19 -6.26
N HIS A 130 -2.25 -0.51 -5.36
CA HIS A 130 -3.09 -1.16 -4.36
C HIS A 130 -4.17 -2.02 -5.02
N THR A 131 -4.90 -1.47 -5.98
CA THR A 131 -5.90 -2.22 -6.76
C THR A 131 -5.29 -3.47 -7.38
N HIS A 132 -4.15 -3.34 -8.05
CA HIS A 132 -3.44 -4.49 -8.65
C HIS A 132 -3.02 -5.53 -7.59
N THR A 133 -2.62 -5.07 -6.41
CA THR A 133 -2.23 -5.95 -5.31
C THR A 133 -3.42 -6.79 -4.82
N PHE A 134 -4.61 -6.19 -4.69
CA PHE A 134 -5.81 -6.94 -4.31
C PHE A 134 -6.22 -7.98 -5.35
N HIS A 135 -6.11 -7.67 -6.63
CA HIS A 135 -6.28 -8.65 -7.71
C HIS A 135 -5.29 -9.81 -7.57
N TYR A 136 -4.01 -9.49 -7.40
CA TYR A 136 -2.96 -10.49 -7.21
C TYR A 136 -3.22 -11.40 -5.99
N ILE A 137 -3.72 -10.85 -4.89
CA ILE A 137 -4.09 -11.64 -3.70
C ILE A 137 -5.24 -12.59 -4.02
N CYS A 138 -6.31 -12.10 -4.68
CA CYS A 138 -7.45 -12.92 -5.05
C CYS A 138 -7.04 -14.09 -5.95
N GLU A 139 -6.25 -13.84 -6.98
CA GLU A 139 -5.71 -14.88 -7.86
C GLU A 139 -4.84 -15.88 -7.10
N SER A 140 -3.93 -15.40 -6.26
CA SER A 140 -3.00 -16.24 -5.49
C SER A 140 -3.70 -17.18 -4.53
N LEU A 141 -4.80 -16.71 -3.92
CA LEU A 141 -5.65 -17.50 -3.03
C LEU A 141 -6.68 -18.35 -3.79
N SER A 142 -6.75 -18.23 -5.11
CA SER A 142 -7.73 -18.91 -5.98
C SER A 142 -9.18 -18.60 -5.55
N LEU A 143 -9.45 -17.34 -5.20
CA LEU A 143 -10.79 -16.86 -4.88
C LEU A 143 -11.58 -16.63 -6.16
N ASP A 144 -12.90 -16.74 -6.07
CA ASP A 144 -13.77 -16.32 -7.17
C ASP A 144 -13.83 -14.79 -7.22
N GLU A 145 -13.19 -14.23 -8.23
CA GLU A 145 -13.12 -12.78 -8.42
C GLU A 145 -14.51 -12.15 -8.55
N ARG A 146 -15.47 -12.86 -9.15
CA ARG A 146 -16.83 -12.35 -9.28
C ARG A 146 -17.51 -12.23 -7.92
N GLU A 147 -17.31 -13.20 -7.06
CA GLU A 147 -17.82 -13.15 -5.68
C GLU A 147 -17.20 -11.98 -4.93
N ILE A 148 -15.87 -11.83 -5.02
CA ILE A 148 -15.15 -10.77 -4.30
C ILE A 148 -15.56 -9.38 -4.82
N PHE A 149 -15.51 -9.15 -6.12
CA PHE A 149 -15.80 -7.84 -6.71
C PHE A 149 -17.28 -7.47 -6.72
N ASN A 150 -18.20 -8.42 -6.53
CA ASN A 150 -19.63 -8.13 -6.39
C ASN A 150 -20.07 -7.89 -4.93
N MET A 151 -19.18 -8.01 -3.95
CA MET A 151 -19.55 -7.82 -2.53
C MET A 151 -20.11 -6.44 -2.22
N TYR A 152 -19.74 -5.40 -2.99
CA TYR A 152 -20.31 -4.05 -2.83
C TYR A 152 -21.82 -4.00 -3.17
N HIS A 153 -22.33 -4.96 -3.94
CA HIS A 153 -23.77 -5.12 -4.16
C HIS A 153 -24.45 -6.02 -3.15
N GLU A 154 -23.78 -7.07 -2.69
CA GLU A 154 -24.39 -8.15 -1.92
C GLU A 154 -24.26 -7.96 -0.40
N VAL A 155 -23.21 -7.25 0.04
CA VAL A 155 -22.91 -7.03 1.46
C VAL A 155 -23.28 -5.61 1.87
N ASN A 156 -24.38 -5.44 2.60
CA ASN A 156 -24.89 -4.12 2.99
C ASN A 156 -23.85 -3.21 3.61
N SER A 157 -22.99 -3.73 4.50
CA SER A 157 -21.97 -2.90 5.15
C SER A 157 -20.87 -2.39 4.19
N ILE A 158 -20.61 -3.11 3.09
CA ILE A 158 -19.69 -2.68 2.03
C ILE A 158 -20.42 -1.67 1.14
N SER A 159 -21.63 -2.00 0.71
CA SER A 159 -22.48 -1.11 -0.08
C SER A 159 -22.69 0.27 0.58
N ASP A 160 -22.92 0.28 1.90
CA ASP A 160 -23.11 1.54 2.65
C ASP A 160 -21.85 2.40 2.66
N LYS A 161 -20.66 1.78 2.78
CA LYS A 161 -19.38 2.48 2.72
C LYS A 161 -19.11 3.04 1.32
N ASP A 162 -19.26 2.23 0.29
CA ASP A 162 -19.05 2.64 -1.10
C ASP A 162 -20.03 3.77 -1.47
N ASN A 163 -21.30 3.68 -1.07
CA ASN A 163 -22.28 4.74 -1.29
C ASN A 163 -21.94 6.04 -0.53
N PHE A 164 -21.32 5.94 0.64
CA PHE A 164 -20.81 7.12 1.36
C PHE A 164 -19.65 7.77 0.59
N GLU A 165 -18.69 6.99 0.16
CA GLU A 165 -17.54 7.45 -0.62
C GLU A 165 -17.99 8.06 -1.96
N MET A 166 -18.91 7.43 -2.66
CA MET A 166 -19.47 7.94 -3.92
C MET A 166 -20.15 9.30 -3.75
N LYS A 167 -20.83 9.55 -2.65
CA LYS A 167 -21.43 10.86 -2.38
C LYS A 167 -20.38 11.95 -2.21
N LEU A 168 -19.24 11.64 -1.57
CA LEU A 168 -18.13 12.59 -1.42
C LEU A 168 -17.42 12.92 -2.75
N THR A 169 -17.56 12.06 -3.75
CA THR A 169 -16.92 12.23 -5.06
C THR A 169 -17.84 12.90 -6.09
N SER A 170 -19.14 13.04 -5.79
CA SER A 170 -20.15 13.51 -6.75
C SER A 170 -20.48 15.00 -6.61
N ASP A 171 -20.06 15.65 -5.54
CA ASP A 171 -20.26 17.08 -5.23
C ASP A 171 -19.01 17.89 -5.60
#